data_1b1d99ee42fe2f74928a327349579522
#
_entry.id   1b1d99ee42fe2f74928a327349579522
#
_cell.length_a   1.000
_cell.length_b   1.000
_cell.length_c   1.000
_cell.angle_alpha   90.00
_cell.angle_beta   90.00
_cell.angle_gamma   90.00
#
_symmetry.space_group_name_H-M   'P 1'
#
loop_
_entity.id
_entity.type
_entity.pdbx_description
1 polymer ?
#
loop_
_entity_poly.entity_id
_entity_poly.type
_entity_poly.pdbx_seq_one_letter_code
_entity_poly.pdbx_strand_id
1 'polypeptide(L)'
;MKIQTPVEIPKKEIVLSYKDSILCLGSCFADEIGKRLTDCYFDTMVNPFGVLFNPLSISNVLGLMEGYGINSYGCSFVESDVIKTPAGYCSFHHHGSFAKESPEAFLSNANEKLANSSDFFYRQGWVIVTLGTAYVYREKENGMVVSNCHKLPASQFTRSLLTVEEVVNALSQYVNANPDRQWIFTVSPIRHIADGLHQNQISKSTLLLAVQQLTEKFNNAHYFPSYEIV
;
A
#
# COMPACT_ATOMS: atom_id res chain seq x y z
N MET A 1 0.81 22.56 33.27
CA MET A 1 1.69 22.05 32.21
C MET A 1 0.80 21.44 31.15
N LYS A 2 0.81 21.94 29.89
CA LYS A 2 0.06 21.29 28.79
C LYS A 2 0.79 20.01 28.43
N ILE A 3 0.12 18.86 28.56
CA ILE A 3 0.68 17.52 28.30
C ILE A 3 0.54 17.13 26.82
N GLN A 4 -0.30 17.85 26.05
CA GLN A 4 -0.53 17.61 24.63
C GLN A 4 -0.35 18.89 23.83
N THR A 5 0.32 18.78 22.70
CA THR A 5 0.34 19.81 21.66
C THR A 5 -0.82 19.51 20.69
N PRO A 6 -1.83 20.40 20.57
CA PRO A 6 -2.90 20.18 19.60
C PRO A 6 -2.33 20.22 18.18
N VAL A 7 -2.69 19.24 17.37
CA VAL A 7 -2.37 19.21 15.94
C VAL A 7 -3.46 19.98 15.21
N GLU A 8 -3.07 21.06 14.56
CA GLU A 8 -3.99 21.78 13.67
C GLU A 8 -4.10 21.01 12.36
N ILE A 9 -5.28 20.44 12.11
CA ILE A 9 -5.59 19.84 10.82
C ILE A 9 -5.97 20.98 9.86
N PRO A 10 -5.19 21.25 8.80
CA PRO A 10 -5.54 22.28 7.85
C PRO A 10 -6.95 21.99 7.27
N LYS A 11 -7.85 22.95 7.36
CA LYS A 11 -9.13 22.86 6.67
C LYS A 11 -8.87 23.00 5.16
N LYS A 12 -8.48 21.90 4.53
CA LYS A 12 -8.52 21.79 3.08
C LYS A 12 -9.98 21.55 2.69
N GLU A 13 -10.42 22.12 1.58
CA GLU A 13 -11.73 21.86 1.00
C GLU A 13 -11.79 20.47 0.33
N ILE A 14 -11.32 19.45 1.05
CA ILE A 14 -11.40 18.06 0.63
C ILE A 14 -12.75 17.54 1.11
N VAL A 15 -13.67 17.32 0.18
CA VAL A 15 -15.01 16.81 0.48
C VAL A 15 -15.14 15.45 -0.17
N LEU A 16 -15.21 14.40 0.66
CA LEU A 16 -15.59 13.06 0.23
C LEU A 16 -17.12 13.01 0.06
N SER A 17 -17.58 12.59 -1.10
CA SER A 17 -18.99 12.42 -1.40
C SER A 17 -19.39 10.95 -1.34
N TYR A 18 -20.62 10.65 -0.96
CA TYR A 18 -21.18 9.29 -1.05
C TYR A 18 -21.29 8.75 -2.49
N LYS A 19 -21.03 9.58 -3.49
CA LYS A 19 -20.96 9.16 -4.89
C LYS A 19 -19.55 8.72 -5.31
N ASP A 20 -18.54 9.03 -4.48
CA ASP A 20 -17.15 8.69 -4.76
C ASP A 20 -16.86 7.25 -4.37
N SER A 21 -16.09 6.56 -5.19
CA SER A 21 -15.44 5.31 -4.79
C SER A 21 -14.14 5.63 -4.05
N ILE A 22 -13.83 4.88 -3.00
CA ILE A 22 -12.65 5.10 -2.17
C ILE A 22 -11.84 3.81 -2.09
N LEU A 23 -10.66 3.80 -2.73
CA LEU A 23 -9.70 2.71 -2.61
C LEU A 23 -8.73 3.00 -1.46
N CYS A 24 -8.71 2.14 -0.44
CA CYS A 24 -7.75 2.21 0.67
C CYS A 24 -6.66 1.17 0.48
N LEU A 25 -5.40 1.61 0.41
CA LEU A 25 -4.22 0.75 0.29
C LEU A 25 -3.22 1.05 1.39
N GLY A 26 -2.59 0.02 1.92
CA GLY A 26 -1.44 0.19 2.81
C GLY A 26 -1.46 -0.64 4.07
N SER A 27 -0.99 -0.03 5.17
CA SER A 27 -0.82 -0.71 6.46
C SER A 27 -2.17 -1.06 7.11
N CYS A 28 -2.13 -1.77 8.26
CA CYS A 28 -3.33 -2.07 9.04
C CYS A 28 -4.13 -0.82 9.45
N PHE A 29 -3.52 0.37 9.45
CA PHE A 29 -4.25 1.62 9.62
C PHE A 29 -5.20 1.90 8.44
N ALA A 30 -4.84 1.48 7.20
CA ALA A 30 -5.74 1.55 6.06
C ALA A 30 -6.97 0.63 6.25
N ASP A 31 -6.79 -0.56 6.85
CA ASP A 31 -7.91 -1.45 7.18
C ASP A 31 -8.89 -0.78 8.14
N GLU A 32 -8.38 -0.16 9.21
CA GLU A 32 -9.21 0.50 10.22
C GLU A 32 -9.97 1.71 9.66
N ILE A 33 -9.30 2.55 8.86
CA ILE A 33 -9.94 3.71 8.23
C ILE A 33 -10.95 3.25 7.17
N GLY A 34 -10.55 2.30 6.31
CA GLY A 34 -11.42 1.75 5.29
C GLY A 34 -12.69 1.12 5.87
N LYS A 35 -12.54 0.33 6.95
CA LYS A 35 -13.69 -0.21 7.69
C LYS A 35 -14.63 0.88 8.20
N ARG A 36 -14.10 1.95 8.81
CA ARG A 36 -14.90 3.08 9.30
C ARG A 36 -15.63 3.78 8.16
N LEU A 37 -14.99 3.96 7.00
CA LEU A 37 -15.64 4.53 5.82
C LEU A 37 -16.77 3.63 5.31
N THR A 38 -16.55 2.31 5.27
CA THR A 38 -17.60 1.31 4.94
C THR A 38 -18.77 1.38 5.93
N ASP A 39 -18.48 1.44 7.22
CA ASP A 39 -19.51 1.55 8.30
C ASP A 39 -20.30 2.87 8.17
N CYS A 40 -19.70 3.91 7.56
CA CYS A 40 -20.35 5.17 7.21
C CYS A 40 -21.00 5.15 5.82
N TYR A 41 -21.17 4.00 5.20
CA TYR A 41 -21.83 3.78 3.91
C TYR A 41 -21.13 4.39 2.68
N PHE A 42 -19.82 4.66 2.75
CA PHE A 42 -19.06 4.99 1.54
C PHE A 42 -18.81 3.73 0.69
N ASP A 43 -18.78 3.89 -0.64
CA ASP A 43 -18.35 2.84 -1.56
C ASP A 43 -16.83 2.67 -1.46
N THR A 44 -16.41 1.63 -0.73
CA THR A 44 -15.00 1.44 -0.39
C THR A 44 -14.47 0.07 -0.82
N MET A 45 -13.23 0.05 -1.28
CA MET A 45 -12.43 -1.16 -1.40
C MET A 45 -11.17 -1.03 -0.54
N VAL A 46 -10.91 -2.02 0.29
CA VAL A 46 -9.84 -1.95 1.30
C VAL A 46 -8.87 -3.10 1.10
N ASN A 47 -7.60 -2.77 0.90
CA ASN A 47 -6.47 -3.70 0.81
C ASN A 47 -6.80 -4.99 0.01
N PRO A 48 -7.17 -4.91 -1.28
CA PRO A 48 -7.59 -6.06 -2.06
C PRO A 48 -6.52 -7.15 -2.22
N PHE A 49 -5.25 -6.84 -1.94
CA PHE A 49 -4.11 -7.78 -1.88
C PHE A 49 -3.66 -8.09 -0.44
N GLY A 50 -4.44 -7.63 0.55
CA GLY A 50 -4.08 -7.62 1.96
C GLY A 50 -3.18 -6.44 2.33
N VAL A 51 -2.77 -6.40 3.61
CA VAL A 51 -2.00 -5.29 4.17
C VAL A 51 -0.63 -5.17 3.48
N LEU A 52 -0.32 -3.95 3.02
CA LEU A 52 0.94 -3.58 2.37
C LEU A 52 1.61 -2.47 3.17
N PHE A 53 2.85 -2.70 3.60
CA PHE A 53 3.50 -1.75 4.53
C PHE A 53 4.41 -0.74 3.84
N ASN A 54 5.00 -1.08 2.69
CA ASN A 54 6.02 -0.27 2.05
C ASN A 54 5.56 0.30 0.70
N PRO A 55 6.14 1.45 0.28
CA PRO A 55 5.74 2.13 -0.96
C PRO A 55 5.90 1.30 -2.23
N LEU A 56 6.94 0.46 -2.33
CA LEU A 56 7.19 -0.34 -3.54
C LEU A 56 6.16 -1.46 -3.69
N SER A 57 5.75 -2.10 -2.59
CA SER A 57 4.67 -3.09 -2.63
C SER A 57 3.33 -2.46 -3.03
N ILE A 58 3.06 -1.24 -2.56
CA ILE A 58 1.86 -0.48 -2.97
C ILE A 58 1.97 -0.10 -4.45
N SER A 59 3.13 0.38 -4.90
CA SER A 59 3.40 0.66 -6.32
C SER A 59 3.16 -0.57 -7.20
N ASN A 60 3.64 -1.74 -6.79
CA ASN A 60 3.46 -2.98 -7.54
C ASN A 60 1.97 -3.31 -7.72
N VAL A 61 1.16 -3.25 -6.66
CA VAL A 61 -0.28 -3.57 -6.79
C VAL A 61 -1.06 -2.49 -7.55
N LEU A 62 -0.65 -1.22 -7.47
CA LEU A 62 -1.21 -0.17 -8.34
C LEU A 62 -0.92 -0.48 -9.81
N GLY A 63 0.31 -0.91 -10.14
CA GLY A 63 0.66 -1.33 -11.49
C GLY A 63 -0.17 -2.51 -11.98
N LEU A 64 -0.42 -3.49 -11.11
CA LEU A 64 -1.30 -4.62 -11.43
C LEU A 64 -2.73 -4.16 -11.75
N MET A 65 -3.29 -3.26 -10.94
CA MET A 65 -4.64 -2.73 -11.17
C MET A 65 -4.74 -1.88 -12.44
N GLU A 66 -3.68 -1.16 -12.82
CA GLU A 66 -3.61 -0.41 -14.09
C GLU A 66 -3.33 -1.28 -15.32
N GLY A 67 -3.12 -2.58 -15.13
CA GLY A 67 -2.87 -3.48 -16.24
C GLY A 67 -1.41 -3.58 -16.66
N TYR A 68 -0.46 -3.06 -15.88
CA TYR A 68 0.95 -3.34 -16.08
C TYR A 68 1.25 -4.74 -15.55
N GLY A 69 1.52 -5.67 -16.47
CA GLY A 69 1.66 -7.08 -16.15
C GLY A 69 2.77 -7.40 -15.15
N ILE A 70 2.54 -8.40 -14.32
CA ILE A 70 3.54 -9.00 -13.43
C ILE A 70 4.60 -9.72 -14.26
N ASN A 71 4.20 -10.22 -15.42
CA ASN A 71 5.00 -11.04 -16.31
C ASN A 71 4.65 -10.75 -17.77
N SER A 72 5.36 -11.38 -18.70
CA SER A 72 5.14 -11.25 -20.15
C SER A 72 3.77 -11.77 -20.66
N TYR A 73 2.93 -12.30 -19.76
CA TYR A 73 1.65 -12.92 -20.10
C TYR A 73 0.42 -12.03 -19.81
N GLY A 74 0.63 -10.81 -19.29
CA GLY A 74 -0.47 -9.85 -19.04
C GLY A 74 -0.79 -9.64 -17.56
N CYS A 75 -1.99 -9.15 -17.26
CA CYS A 75 -2.43 -8.71 -15.93
C CYS A 75 -3.13 -9.84 -15.15
N SER A 76 -2.55 -11.02 -15.09
CA SER A 76 -3.07 -12.13 -14.28
C SER A 76 -1.93 -12.87 -13.59
N PHE A 77 -2.21 -13.36 -12.39
CA PHE A 77 -1.32 -14.31 -11.72
C PHE A 77 -1.34 -15.65 -12.42
N VAL A 78 -0.17 -16.22 -12.60
CA VAL A 78 0.05 -17.52 -13.23
C VAL A 78 0.80 -18.46 -12.27
N GLU A 79 0.96 -19.71 -12.67
CA GLU A 79 1.53 -20.75 -11.83
C GLU A 79 2.95 -20.41 -11.33
N SER A 80 3.76 -19.71 -12.14
CA SER A 80 5.10 -19.24 -11.74
C SER A 80 5.11 -18.18 -10.65
N ASP A 81 3.98 -17.50 -10.39
CA ASP A 81 3.86 -16.52 -9.32
C ASP A 81 3.51 -17.17 -7.98
N VAL A 82 3.17 -18.47 -7.99
CA VAL A 82 2.72 -19.19 -6.80
C VAL A 82 3.90 -19.74 -6.04
N ILE A 83 3.97 -19.41 -4.76
CA ILE A 83 4.95 -19.94 -3.81
C ILE A 83 4.28 -20.81 -2.76
N LYS A 84 4.98 -21.85 -2.31
CA LYS A 84 4.56 -22.66 -1.16
C LYS A 84 5.09 -22.02 0.13
N THR A 85 4.20 -21.77 1.08
CA THR A 85 4.49 -21.17 2.38
C THR A 85 4.05 -22.10 3.50
N PRO A 86 4.45 -21.87 4.77
CA PRO A 86 3.94 -22.63 5.90
C PRO A 86 2.41 -22.55 6.09
N ALA A 87 1.78 -21.49 5.54
CA ALA A 87 0.33 -21.27 5.64
C ALA A 87 -0.45 -21.82 4.42
N GLY A 88 0.23 -22.38 3.42
CA GLY A 88 -0.37 -22.84 2.15
C GLY A 88 0.29 -22.19 0.93
N TYR A 89 -0.45 -22.07 -0.15
CA TYR A 89 0.02 -21.46 -1.40
C TYR A 89 -0.38 -19.98 -1.47
N CYS A 90 0.57 -19.13 -1.85
CA CYS A 90 0.41 -17.67 -1.90
C CYS A 90 1.31 -17.07 -3.01
N SER A 91 1.44 -15.76 -3.08
CA SER A 91 2.49 -15.08 -3.88
C SER A 91 3.16 -13.97 -3.08
N PHE A 92 4.31 -13.51 -3.52
CA PHE A 92 5.03 -12.40 -2.89
C PHE A 92 4.34 -11.04 -3.02
N HIS A 93 3.31 -10.92 -3.85
CA HIS A 93 2.51 -9.69 -3.97
C HIS A 93 1.40 -9.58 -2.92
N HIS A 94 1.07 -10.67 -2.22
CA HIS A 94 -0.05 -10.74 -1.30
C HIS A 94 0.38 -10.80 0.17
N HIS A 95 -0.51 -10.37 1.05
CA HIS A 95 -0.38 -10.64 2.47
C HIS A 95 -0.63 -12.12 2.77
N GLY A 96 -0.04 -12.64 3.85
CA GLY A 96 -0.17 -14.06 4.23
C GLY A 96 -1.59 -14.57 4.46
N SER A 97 -2.56 -13.68 4.67
CA SER A 97 -3.98 -14.02 4.77
C SER A 97 -4.61 -14.53 3.47
N PHE A 98 -3.92 -14.35 2.33
CA PHE A 98 -4.34 -14.86 1.03
C PHE A 98 -3.98 -16.31 0.78
N ALA A 99 -3.20 -16.94 1.66
CA ALA A 99 -2.79 -18.33 1.48
C ALA A 99 -4.00 -19.28 1.36
N LYS A 100 -3.90 -20.23 0.44
CA LYS A 100 -4.91 -21.25 0.14
C LYS A 100 -4.27 -22.64 0.19
N GLU A 101 -5.13 -23.67 0.27
CA GLU A 101 -4.71 -25.06 0.34
C GLU A 101 -4.11 -25.61 -0.97
N SER A 102 -4.42 -25.01 -2.11
CA SER A 102 -3.85 -25.42 -3.40
C SER A 102 -3.44 -24.23 -4.28
N PRO A 103 -2.55 -24.44 -5.26
CA PRO A 103 -2.18 -23.41 -6.25
C PRO A 103 -3.38 -22.90 -7.03
N GLU A 104 -4.28 -23.79 -7.45
CA GLU A 104 -5.46 -23.46 -8.25
C GLU A 104 -6.44 -22.61 -7.43
N ALA A 105 -6.67 -22.94 -6.16
CA ALA A 105 -7.52 -22.17 -5.27
C ALA A 105 -6.94 -20.78 -5.00
N PHE A 106 -5.61 -20.68 -4.88
CA PHE A 106 -4.93 -19.39 -4.76
C PHE A 106 -5.08 -18.56 -6.03
N LEU A 107 -4.76 -19.13 -7.21
CA LEU A 107 -4.83 -18.43 -8.50
C LEU A 107 -6.24 -17.95 -8.82
N SER A 108 -7.25 -18.79 -8.58
CA SER A 108 -8.65 -18.41 -8.77
C SER A 108 -9.02 -17.20 -7.92
N ASN A 109 -8.68 -17.24 -6.61
CA ASN A 109 -8.96 -16.15 -5.69
C ASN A 109 -8.15 -14.87 -6.01
N ALA A 110 -6.86 -15.00 -6.30
CA ALA A 110 -5.98 -13.87 -6.60
C ALA A 110 -6.41 -13.14 -7.88
N ASN A 111 -6.75 -13.89 -8.93
CA ASN A 111 -7.19 -13.32 -10.20
C ASN A 111 -8.60 -12.68 -10.10
N GLU A 112 -9.52 -13.29 -9.35
CA GLU A 112 -10.82 -12.67 -9.06
C GLU A 112 -10.63 -11.33 -8.31
N LYS A 113 -9.78 -11.30 -7.29
CA LYS A 113 -9.49 -10.08 -6.54
C LYS A 113 -8.80 -9.02 -7.39
N LEU A 114 -7.87 -9.44 -8.26
CA LEU A 114 -7.22 -8.53 -9.20
C LEU A 114 -8.23 -7.90 -10.16
N ALA A 115 -9.08 -8.70 -10.81
CA ALA A 115 -10.11 -8.19 -11.72
C ALA A 115 -11.04 -7.20 -11.02
N ASN A 116 -11.60 -7.57 -9.86
CA ASN A 116 -12.47 -6.69 -9.08
C ASN A 116 -11.77 -5.40 -8.64
N SER A 117 -10.49 -5.45 -8.28
CA SER A 117 -9.74 -4.26 -7.87
C SER A 117 -9.36 -3.37 -9.04
N SER A 118 -9.09 -3.94 -10.21
CA SER A 118 -8.90 -3.17 -11.45
C SER A 118 -10.17 -2.43 -11.85
N ASP A 119 -11.31 -3.12 -11.87
CA ASP A 119 -12.60 -2.49 -12.16
C ASP A 119 -12.93 -1.37 -11.18
N PHE A 120 -12.64 -1.58 -9.89
CA PHE A 120 -12.85 -0.57 -8.87
C PHE A 120 -11.89 0.61 -9.03
N PHE A 121 -10.63 0.33 -9.34
CA PHE A 121 -9.60 1.35 -9.55
C PHE A 121 -9.94 2.26 -10.75
N TYR A 122 -10.56 1.76 -11.80
CA TYR A 122 -10.96 2.58 -12.96
C TYR A 122 -12.20 3.46 -12.70
N ARG A 123 -12.91 3.30 -11.59
CA ARG A 123 -13.96 4.25 -11.19
C ARG A 123 -13.32 5.56 -10.75
N GLN A 124 -13.93 6.68 -11.09
CA GLN A 124 -13.47 7.98 -10.57
C GLN A 124 -13.71 8.06 -9.07
N GLY A 125 -12.71 8.52 -8.33
CA GLY A 125 -12.83 8.63 -6.89
C GLY A 125 -11.48 8.91 -6.20
N TRP A 126 -11.36 8.44 -4.99
CA TRP A 126 -10.24 8.69 -4.10
C TRP A 126 -9.37 7.44 -3.93
N VAL A 127 -8.06 7.65 -3.84
CA VAL A 127 -7.12 6.63 -3.37
C VAL A 127 -6.48 7.12 -2.08
N ILE A 128 -6.68 6.38 -1.00
CA ILE A 128 -6.05 6.63 0.30
C ILE A 128 -4.88 5.66 0.46
N VAL A 129 -3.66 6.19 0.50
CA VAL A 129 -2.43 5.41 0.64
C VAL A 129 -1.87 5.61 2.04
N THR A 130 -1.82 4.54 2.84
CA THR A 130 -1.27 4.56 4.20
C THR A 130 0.09 3.86 4.25
N LEU A 131 1.15 4.65 4.28
CA LEU A 131 2.53 4.16 4.29
C LEU A 131 2.94 3.70 5.71
N GLY A 132 3.36 2.46 5.83
CA GLY A 132 3.75 1.85 7.11
C GLY A 132 5.24 2.00 7.41
N THR A 133 6.09 1.62 6.48
CA THR A 133 7.55 1.62 6.62
C THR A 133 8.23 1.91 5.28
N ALA A 134 9.41 2.54 5.34
CA ALA A 134 10.30 2.69 4.19
C ALA A 134 11.25 1.49 4.02
N TYR A 135 11.20 0.51 4.92
CA TYR A 135 11.96 -0.72 4.74
C TYR A 135 11.26 -1.65 3.76
N VAL A 136 12.06 -2.22 2.84
CA VAL A 136 11.62 -3.22 1.87
C VAL A 136 12.42 -4.50 2.00
N TYR A 137 11.79 -5.61 1.69
CA TYR A 137 12.44 -6.90 1.51
C TYR A 137 12.48 -7.22 0.02
N ARG A 138 13.61 -7.76 -0.43
CA ARG A 138 13.79 -8.24 -1.79
C ARG A 138 14.22 -9.70 -1.76
N GLU A 139 13.62 -10.51 -2.60
CA GLU A 139 14.11 -11.86 -2.83
C GLU A 139 15.51 -11.81 -3.44
N LYS A 140 16.42 -12.63 -2.94
CA LYS A 140 17.83 -12.62 -3.41
C LYS A 140 18.02 -13.19 -4.80
N GLU A 141 17.14 -14.11 -5.20
CA GLU A 141 17.27 -14.82 -6.46
C GLU A 141 17.04 -13.89 -7.67
N ASN A 142 16.02 -13.05 -7.61
CA ASN A 142 15.61 -12.20 -8.73
C ASN A 142 15.55 -10.70 -8.39
N GLY A 143 15.82 -10.31 -7.13
CA GLY A 143 15.76 -8.92 -6.67
C GLY A 143 14.35 -8.34 -6.52
N MET A 144 13.32 -9.16 -6.70
CA MET A 144 11.92 -8.73 -6.63
C MET A 144 11.56 -8.24 -5.22
N VAL A 145 10.85 -7.11 -5.16
CA VAL A 145 10.28 -6.61 -3.89
C VAL A 145 9.14 -7.52 -3.48
N VAL A 146 9.18 -7.98 -2.23
CA VAL A 146 8.15 -8.83 -1.66
C VAL A 146 7.27 -8.05 -0.68
N SER A 147 5.97 -8.19 -0.79
CA SER A 147 5.01 -7.58 0.13
C SER A 147 4.99 -8.28 1.48
N ASN A 148 5.28 -9.57 1.49
CA ASN A 148 5.36 -10.39 2.68
C ASN A 148 6.38 -11.53 2.47
N CYS A 149 7.25 -11.76 3.46
CA CYS A 149 8.20 -12.89 3.41
C CYS A 149 7.56 -14.25 3.76
N HIS A 150 6.28 -14.31 4.12
CA HIS A 150 5.48 -15.51 4.38
C HIS A 150 6.11 -16.51 5.37
N LYS A 151 6.89 -16.01 6.35
CA LYS A 151 7.67 -16.82 7.30
C LYS A 151 8.68 -17.78 6.64
N LEU A 152 9.05 -17.52 5.40
CA LEU A 152 10.15 -18.20 4.73
C LEU A 152 11.50 -17.81 5.37
N PRO A 153 12.56 -18.61 5.19
CA PRO A 153 13.86 -18.35 5.79
C PRO A 153 14.38 -16.94 5.45
N ALA A 154 14.80 -16.19 6.47
CA ALA A 154 15.32 -14.82 6.30
C ALA A 154 16.55 -14.76 5.36
N SER A 155 17.29 -15.88 5.23
CA SER A 155 18.42 -16.01 4.30
C SER A 155 18.05 -15.84 2.83
N GLN A 156 16.76 -15.99 2.45
CA GLN A 156 16.28 -15.80 1.08
C GLN A 156 16.09 -14.34 0.72
N PHE A 157 16.09 -13.45 1.71
CA PHE A 157 15.77 -12.04 1.49
C PHE A 157 16.93 -11.12 1.84
N THR A 158 17.00 -9.99 1.16
CA THR A 158 17.74 -8.80 1.58
C THR A 158 16.76 -7.76 2.09
N ARG A 159 17.18 -6.93 3.04
CA ARG A 159 16.39 -5.84 3.59
C ARG A 159 17.14 -4.53 3.41
N SER A 160 16.46 -3.51 2.90
CA SER A 160 17.03 -2.18 2.71
C SER A 160 16.02 -1.08 3.08
N LEU A 161 16.55 0.07 3.45
CA LEU A 161 15.77 1.29 3.62
C LEU A 161 15.69 1.99 2.27
N LEU A 162 14.49 2.39 1.86
CA LEU A 162 14.29 3.22 0.67
C LEU A 162 14.76 4.65 0.93
N THR A 163 15.25 5.29 -0.11
CA THR A 163 15.46 6.74 -0.14
C THR A 163 14.13 7.47 -0.37
N VAL A 164 14.11 8.77 -0.08
CA VAL A 164 12.97 9.64 -0.39
C VAL A 164 12.66 9.62 -1.88
N GLU A 165 13.70 9.68 -2.72
CA GLU A 165 13.56 9.67 -4.17
C GLU A 165 12.95 8.36 -4.70
N GLU A 166 13.36 7.20 -4.17
CA GLU A 166 12.78 5.91 -4.55
C GLU A 166 11.28 5.85 -4.23
N VAL A 167 10.86 6.37 -3.07
CA VAL A 167 9.44 6.43 -2.68
C VAL A 167 8.67 7.37 -3.60
N VAL A 168 9.19 8.57 -3.86
CA VAL A 168 8.56 9.55 -4.76
C VAL A 168 8.42 8.97 -6.17
N ASN A 169 9.48 8.39 -6.72
CA ASN A 169 9.45 7.81 -8.07
C ASN A 169 8.44 6.67 -8.18
N ALA A 170 8.38 5.80 -7.17
CA ALA A 170 7.45 4.67 -7.15
C ALA A 170 5.97 5.08 -7.18
N LEU A 171 5.60 6.18 -6.51
CA LEU A 171 4.21 6.60 -6.36
C LEU A 171 3.80 7.69 -7.37
N SER A 172 4.72 8.59 -7.75
CA SER A 172 4.41 9.72 -8.62
C SER A 172 3.94 9.31 -10.01
N GLN A 173 4.37 8.15 -10.54
CA GLN A 173 3.90 7.67 -11.84
C GLN A 173 2.38 7.45 -11.87
N TYR A 174 1.79 6.90 -10.80
CA TYR A 174 0.34 6.65 -10.71
C TYR A 174 -0.45 7.93 -10.46
N VAL A 175 0.08 8.84 -9.63
CA VAL A 175 -0.55 10.15 -9.40
C VAL A 175 -0.59 10.95 -10.70
N ASN A 176 0.52 10.95 -11.47
CA ASN A 176 0.63 11.65 -12.74
C ASN A 176 -0.25 11.03 -13.83
N ALA A 177 -0.33 9.69 -13.90
CA ALA A 177 -1.14 8.98 -14.90
C ALA A 177 -2.65 9.16 -14.68
N ASN A 178 -3.07 9.54 -13.46
CA ASN A 178 -4.47 9.67 -13.07
C ASN A 178 -4.77 11.09 -12.54
N PRO A 179 -4.70 12.15 -13.37
CA PRO A 179 -4.82 13.55 -12.94
C PRO A 179 -6.20 13.90 -12.38
N ASP A 180 -7.26 13.22 -12.83
CA ASP A 180 -8.63 13.44 -12.38
C ASP A 180 -8.94 12.72 -11.06
N ARG A 181 -8.07 11.82 -10.61
CA ARG A 181 -8.21 11.09 -9.36
C ARG A 181 -7.55 11.83 -8.22
N GLN A 182 -8.20 11.84 -7.07
CA GLN A 182 -7.67 12.45 -5.87
C GLN A 182 -6.92 11.42 -5.00
N TRP A 183 -5.78 11.81 -4.48
CA TRP A 183 -4.91 10.97 -3.67
C TRP A 183 -4.74 11.56 -2.27
N ILE A 184 -4.98 10.75 -1.25
CA ILE A 184 -4.65 11.09 0.14
C ILE A 184 -3.52 10.20 0.59
N PHE A 185 -2.38 10.78 0.86
CA PHE A 185 -1.25 10.10 1.49
C PHE A 185 -1.26 10.33 2.99
N THR A 186 -0.96 9.28 3.73
CA THR A 186 -0.78 9.37 5.18
C THR A 186 0.30 8.41 5.63
N VAL A 187 0.98 8.73 6.73
CA VAL A 187 1.98 7.86 7.35
C VAL A 187 1.37 7.23 8.59
N SER A 188 1.36 5.89 8.63
CA SER A 188 0.79 5.14 9.74
C SER A 188 1.44 5.53 11.08
N PRO A 189 0.65 5.83 12.13
CA PRO A 189 1.17 6.14 13.46
C PRO A 189 1.75 4.90 14.17
N ILE A 190 1.48 3.70 13.68
CA ILE A 190 1.96 2.45 14.28
C ILE A 190 3.46 2.35 14.18
N ARG A 191 4.12 2.09 15.32
CA ARG A 191 5.58 1.96 15.43
C ARG A 191 6.02 0.52 15.20
N HIS A 192 7.02 0.34 14.36
CA HIS A 192 7.68 -0.96 14.13
C HIS A 192 8.81 -1.15 15.12
N ILE A 193 8.49 -1.64 16.34
CA ILE A 193 9.42 -1.73 17.47
C ILE A 193 10.55 -2.73 17.20
N ALA A 194 10.31 -3.76 16.39
CA ALA A 194 11.32 -4.76 16.03
C ALA A 194 12.59 -4.16 15.37
N ASP A 195 12.45 -3.02 14.72
CA ASP A 195 13.57 -2.29 14.09
C ASP A 195 14.35 -1.42 15.08
N GLY A 196 13.85 -1.25 16.30
CA GLY A 196 14.29 -0.24 17.24
C GLY A 196 13.69 1.14 16.94
N LEU A 197 13.53 1.94 17.99
CA LEU A 197 12.84 3.25 17.88
C LEU A 197 13.54 4.21 16.92
N HIS A 198 14.88 4.22 16.92
CA HIS A 198 15.64 5.09 16.03
C HIS A 198 15.43 4.73 14.54
N GLN A 199 15.54 3.44 14.19
CA GLN A 199 15.32 3.00 12.81
C GLN A 199 13.87 3.19 12.36
N ASN A 200 12.91 2.97 13.25
CA ASN A 200 11.53 3.33 12.98
C ASN A 200 11.37 4.82 12.67
N GLN A 201 12.03 5.71 13.45
CA GLN A 201 11.96 7.15 13.22
C GLN A 201 12.58 7.54 11.87
N ILE A 202 13.74 6.98 11.51
CA ILE A 202 14.37 7.21 10.19
C ILE A 202 13.40 6.77 9.07
N SER A 203 12.82 5.59 9.19
CA SER A 203 11.84 5.08 8.22
C SER A 203 10.63 6.02 8.09
N LYS A 204 10.04 6.47 9.19
CA LYS A 204 8.89 7.40 9.17
C LYS A 204 9.28 8.77 8.58
N SER A 205 10.45 9.29 8.92
CA SER A 205 10.96 10.55 8.36
C SER A 205 11.14 10.47 6.84
N THR A 206 11.67 9.35 6.32
CA THR A 206 11.76 9.11 4.87
C THR A 206 10.39 9.18 4.20
N LEU A 207 9.38 8.52 4.80
CA LEU A 207 8.02 8.53 4.27
C LEU A 207 7.38 9.92 4.32
N LEU A 208 7.55 10.66 5.42
CA LEU A 208 7.02 12.02 5.57
C LEU A 208 7.62 12.98 4.54
N LEU A 209 8.95 12.94 4.33
CA LEU A 209 9.62 13.76 3.33
C LEU A 209 9.17 13.39 1.90
N ALA A 210 8.99 12.11 1.62
CA ALA A 210 8.50 11.68 0.31
C ALA A 210 7.05 12.14 0.06
N VAL A 211 6.17 12.03 1.06
CA VAL A 211 4.79 12.51 0.95
C VAL A 211 4.75 14.02 0.77
N GLN A 212 5.60 14.78 1.49
CA GLN A 212 5.73 16.22 1.29
C GLN A 212 6.06 16.55 -0.18
N GLN A 213 7.06 15.89 -0.77
CA GLN A 213 7.42 16.11 -2.17
C GLN A 213 6.27 15.74 -3.15
N LEU A 214 5.55 14.64 -2.89
CA LEU A 214 4.39 14.26 -3.72
C LEU A 214 3.29 15.32 -3.68
N THR A 215 2.97 15.85 -2.49
CA THR A 215 1.91 16.86 -2.34
C THR A 215 2.31 18.26 -2.84
N GLU A 216 3.61 18.56 -2.89
CA GLU A 216 4.13 19.78 -3.53
C GLU A 216 4.14 19.66 -5.06
N LYS A 217 4.40 18.46 -5.57
CA LYS A 217 4.51 18.20 -7.01
C LYS A 217 3.15 18.06 -7.71
N PHE A 218 2.13 17.53 -7.04
CA PHE A 218 0.85 17.18 -7.64
C PHE A 218 -0.33 17.84 -6.92
N ASN A 219 -1.14 18.60 -7.65
CA ASN A 219 -2.30 19.29 -7.11
C ASN A 219 -3.42 18.35 -6.63
N ASN A 220 -3.47 17.13 -7.17
CA ASN A 220 -4.41 16.07 -6.81
C ASN A 220 -3.89 15.13 -5.72
N ALA A 221 -2.74 15.45 -5.10
CA ALA A 221 -2.16 14.73 -3.97
C ALA A 221 -2.27 15.56 -2.69
N HIS A 222 -2.76 14.92 -1.62
CA HIS A 222 -3.02 15.56 -0.34
C HIS A 222 -2.37 14.77 0.80
N TYR A 223 -1.97 15.44 1.87
CA TYR A 223 -1.49 14.80 3.09
C TYR A 223 -2.54 14.83 4.19
N PHE A 224 -2.76 13.69 4.84
CA PHE A 224 -3.51 13.59 6.08
C PHE A 224 -2.56 13.26 7.25
N PRO A 225 -2.47 14.10 8.30
CA PRO A 225 -1.44 14.02 9.34
C PRO A 225 -1.76 12.98 10.42
N SER A 226 -1.98 11.70 10.06
CA SER A 226 -2.31 10.66 11.04
C SER A 226 -1.15 10.35 11.97
N TYR A 227 0.09 10.52 11.52
CA TYR A 227 1.29 10.28 12.32
C TYR A 227 1.45 11.30 13.43
N GLU A 228 1.04 12.54 13.21
CA GLU A 228 1.12 13.65 14.14
C GLU A 228 -0.04 13.69 15.15
N ILE A 229 -1.20 13.14 14.76
CA ILE A 229 -2.42 13.14 15.60
C ILE A 229 -2.32 12.11 16.73
N VAL A 230 -1.60 11.00 16.53
CA VAL A 230 -1.45 9.88 17.47
C VAL A 230 -0.08 9.87 18.10
#